data_4e577fa4e28d7ad69f88a96ce9f2971a
#
_entry.id   4e577fa4e28d7ad69f88a96ce9f2971a
#
_cell.length_a   1.000
_cell.length_b   1.000
_cell.length_c   1.000
_cell.angle_alpha   90.00
_cell.angle_beta   90.00
_cell.angle_gamma   90.00
#
_symmetry.space_group_name_H-M   'P 1'
#
loop_
_entity.id
_entity.type
_entity.pdbx_description
1 polymer ?
#
loop_
_entity_poly.entity_id
_entity_poly.type
_entity_poly.pdbx_seq_one_letter_code
_entity_poly.pdbx_strand_id
1 'polypeptide(L)'
;MTASLPEVSANLSAYLARQHDWARCSHREETMAFAQRHPREESVAWFRDYVSSGKAAFFAQYGMEFVPGRRDGVHIWDAGSDKKLINCHCNGGVFNLGHRNPVIVEALKQALDEWDIGNHHLISQQRAALARRLAKLAPGDLPYSGFAVGGGEAIDFALKLARAHTGRPGIVSARGGYHGHTGLALAAGDAEYRAPFGPMPPGFVQVPFGDISALSAQLDDGTAAVILETVPATLGMPIAPPSYFADLRALCDRHGALLILDEVQSGLGRTGAVWAIEHWHGPGQDGAGVEPDILVTGKGLSGGVYPIAATCYRAELNQFMHDNPFIHISTFGGAEVGCTVALTVLGLTADPSFLQRTNELAERFASGFQHLMARYPDTLVGTRQLGLMIGLLFPDETCGPLMTKLLYEEGVLAIYANNDQRVLQFLPPLIMNDLEAEKTLAALDRALATQSRLRGWRIIH
;
A
#
# COMPACT_ATOMS: atom_id res chain seq x y z
N MET A 1 26.76 -2.09 -14.24
CA MET A 1 27.59 -0.87 -14.19
C MET A 1 26.65 0.32 -14.14
N THR A 2 26.54 1.01 -13.02
CA THR A 2 25.71 2.22 -12.91
C THR A 2 26.50 3.35 -13.56
N ALA A 3 25.98 3.89 -14.67
CA ALA A 3 26.55 5.12 -15.25
C ALA A 3 26.68 6.18 -14.15
N SER A 4 27.80 6.83 -14.05
CA SER A 4 28.01 7.93 -13.11
C SER A 4 27.13 9.12 -13.49
N LEU A 5 26.76 9.97 -12.53
CA LEU A 5 25.99 11.19 -12.81
C LEU A 5 26.59 12.06 -13.92
N PRO A 6 27.94 12.17 -14.04
CA PRO A 6 28.57 12.81 -15.18
C PRO A 6 28.29 12.16 -16.54
N GLU A 7 28.16 10.82 -16.60
CA GLU A 7 27.83 10.10 -17.85
C GLU A 7 26.36 10.30 -18.26
N VAL A 8 25.45 10.37 -17.31
CA VAL A 8 24.05 10.72 -17.58
C VAL A 8 23.93 12.15 -18.09
N SER A 9 24.69 13.08 -17.50
CA SER A 9 24.78 14.47 -17.94
C SER A 9 25.38 14.60 -19.36
N ALA A 10 26.45 13.86 -19.65
CA ALA A 10 27.09 13.86 -20.97
C ALA A 10 26.15 13.23 -22.04
N ASN A 11 25.47 12.15 -21.72
CA ASN A 11 24.50 11.51 -22.63
C ASN A 11 23.27 12.39 -22.89
N LEU A 12 22.74 13.07 -21.86
CA LEU A 12 21.66 14.04 -22.02
C LEU A 12 22.12 15.26 -22.84
N SER A 13 23.35 15.74 -22.64
CA SER A 13 23.96 16.81 -23.41
C SER A 13 24.12 16.42 -24.89
N ALA A 14 24.58 15.20 -25.16
CA ALA A 14 24.69 14.65 -26.50
C ALA A 14 23.33 14.44 -27.19
N TYR A 15 22.32 14.01 -26.45
CA TYR A 15 20.94 13.88 -26.92
C TYR A 15 20.34 15.24 -27.27
N LEU A 16 20.43 16.22 -26.36
CA LEU A 16 19.92 17.58 -26.59
C LEU A 16 20.62 18.30 -27.76
N ALA A 17 21.92 18.04 -27.96
CA ALA A 17 22.65 18.59 -29.09
C ALA A 17 22.23 18.01 -30.46
N ARG A 18 21.65 16.80 -30.49
CA ARG A 18 21.11 16.19 -31.73
C ARG A 18 19.70 16.71 -32.09
N GLN A 19 18.98 17.31 -31.15
CA GLN A 19 17.67 17.93 -31.38
C GLN A 19 17.91 19.41 -31.72
N HIS A 20 17.81 19.77 -32.98
CA HIS A 20 18.25 21.06 -33.57
C HIS A 20 17.85 22.36 -32.82
N ASP A 21 16.79 22.36 -32.03
CA ASP A 21 16.29 23.55 -31.34
C ASP A 21 16.54 23.57 -29.82
N TRP A 22 16.77 22.40 -29.20
CA TRP A 22 17.00 22.33 -27.76
C TRP A 22 18.39 22.87 -27.32
N ALA A 23 19.35 22.92 -28.22
CA ALA A 23 20.67 23.50 -27.94
C ALA A 23 20.62 25.02 -27.65
N ARG A 24 19.53 25.67 -27.97
CA ARG A 24 19.29 27.13 -27.75
C ARG A 24 18.46 27.43 -26.48
N CYS A 25 18.10 26.43 -25.70
CA CYS A 25 17.40 26.67 -24.45
C CYS A 25 18.31 27.41 -23.47
N SER A 26 18.00 28.68 -23.19
CA SER A 26 18.77 29.57 -22.30
C SER A 26 18.82 29.09 -20.84
N HIS A 27 17.89 28.21 -20.44
CA HIS A 27 17.78 27.65 -19.08
C HIS A 27 18.35 26.24 -18.95
N ARG A 28 19.09 25.75 -19.96
CA ARG A 28 19.58 24.36 -19.99
C ARG A 28 20.48 24.01 -18.80
N GLU A 29 21.45 24.88 -18.46
CA GLU A 29 22.35 24.65 -17.34
C GLU A 29 21.59 24.69 -16.00
N GLU A 30 20.69 25.60 -15.85
CA GLU A 30 19.80 25.70 -14.68
C GLU A 30 18.92 24.44 -14.54
N THR A 31 18.26 24.00 -15.61
CA THR A 31 17.43 22.79 -15.63
C THR A 31 18.26 21.54 -15.27
N MET A 32 19.49 21.44 -15.78
CA MET A 32 20.39 20.33 -15.48
C MET A 32 20.87 20.37 -14.02
N ALA A 33 21.09 21.56 -13.45
CA ALA A 33 21.45 21.73 -12.05
C ALA A 33 20.35 21.24 -11.11
N PHE A 34 19.06 21.49 -11.41
CA PHE A 34 17.93 21.00 -10.62
C PHE A 34 17.78 19.48 -10.61
N ALA A 35 18.28 18.77 -11.62
CA ALA A 35 18.25 17.31 -11.66
C ALA A 35 19.35 16.66 -10.78
N GLN A 36 20.27 17.44 -10.21
CA GLN A 36 21.36 16.97 -9.37
C GLN A 36 20.92 16.76 -7.90
N ARG A 37 21.78 16.12 -7.12
CA ARG A 37 21.56 16.02 -5.67
C ARG A 37 21.86 17.37 -5.01
N HIS A 38 20.93 17.81 -4.16
CA HIS A 38 21.08 19.04 -3.38
C HIS A 38 21.50 18.74 -1.94
N PRO A 39 22.15 19.71 -1.25
CA PRO A 39 22.38 19.62 0.18
C PRO A 39 21.08 19.34 0.95
N ARG A 40 21.18 18.59 2.04
CA ARG A 40 20.03 18.20 2.87
C ARG A 40 19.20 19.42 3.33
N GLU A 41 19.90 20.45 3.82
CA GLU A 41 19.29 21.67 4.37
C GLU A 41 18.51 22.44 3.30
N GLU A 42 19.03 22.51 2.09
CA GLU A 42 18.38 23.10 0.94
C GLU A 42 17.12 22.30 0.54
N SER A 43 17.23 20.97 0.53
CA SER A 43 16.09 20.06 0.25
C SER A 43 14.97 20.23 1.29
N VAL A 44 15.30 20.37 2.58
CA VAL A 44 14.34 20.64 3.65
C VAL A 44 13.67 22.01 3.47
N ALA A 45 14.45 23.05 3.15
CA ALA A 45 13.91 24.38 2.91
C ALA A 45 12.95 24.39 1.71
N TRP A 46 13.34 23.80 0.58
CA TRP A 46 12.48 23.72 -0.60
C TRP A 46 11.24 22.88 -0.36
N PHE A 47 11.34 21.76 0.36
CA PHE A 47 10.16 20.98 0.72
C PHE A 47 9.16 21.79 1.54
N ARG A 48 9.64 22.58 2.52
CA ARG A 48 8.83 23.48 3.32
C ARG A 48 8.17 24.56 2.45
N ASP A 49 8.93 25.17 1.56
CA ASP A 49 8.52 26.38 0.84
C ASP A 49 7.68 26.06 -0.42
N TYR A 50 7.87 24.90 -1.05
CA TYR A 50 7.24 24.55 -2.33
C TYR A 50 6.39 23.26 -2.32
N VAL A 51 6.49 22.43 -1.27
CA VAL A 51 5.73 21.15 -1.21
C VAL A 51 4.72 21.18 -0.07
N SER A 52 5.19 21.32 1.18
CA SER A 52 4.31 21.28 2.35
C SER A 52 4.97 21.87 3.59
N SER A 53 4.61 23.10 3.95
CA SER A 53 5.06 23.75 5.19
C SER A 53 4.60 22.98 6.43
N GLY A 54 3.36 22.46 6.42
CA GLY A 54 2.78 21.71 7.55
C GLY A 54 3.52 20.39 7.80
N LYS A 55 3.84 19.62 6.75
CA LYS A 55 4.62 18.38 6.93
C LYS A 55 6.05 18.67 7.41
N ALA A 56 6.69 19.71 6.88
CA ALA A 56 8.02 20.11 7.32
C ALA A 56 8.03 20.48 8.81
N ALA A 57 7.05 21.30 9.25
CA ALA A 57 6.90 21.67 10.65
C ALA A 57 6.64 20.44 11.57
N PHE A 58 5.77 19.52 11.13
CA PHE A 58 5.50 18.29 11.86
C PHE A 58 6.77 17.48 12.08
N PHE A 59 7.55 17.19 11.02
CA PHE A 59 8.78 16.42 11.17
C PHE A 59 9.84 17.13 12.02
N ALA A 60 9.98 18.46 11.89
CA ALA A 60 10.86 19.25 12.73
C ALA A 60 10.46 19.20 14.20
N GLN A 61 9.18 19.37 14.52
CA GLN A 61 8.65 19.30 15.88
C GLN A 61 8.95 17.98 16.57
N TYR A 62 8.86 16.86 15.84
CA TYR A 62 9.15 15.53 16.38
C TYR A 62 10.63 15.14 16.25
N GLY A 63 11.50 15.99 15.71
CA GLY A 63 12.91 15.68 15.44
C GLY A 63 13.10 14.49 14.52
N MET A 64 12.19 14.33 13.55
CA MET A 64 12.16 13.24 12.56
C MET A 64 12.44 13.75 11.15
N GLU A 65 13.18 14.85 11.02
CA GLU A 65 13.61 15.37 9.72
C GLU A 65 14.59 14.39 9.08
N PHE A 66 14.09 13.54 8.21
CA PHE A 66 14.87 12.56 7.46
C PHE A 66 14.67 12.81 5.97
N VAL A 67 15.77 13.08 5.26
CA VAL A 67 15.75 13.23 3.81
C VAL A 67 16.26 11.95 3.17
N PRO A 68 15.37 11.11 2.58
CA PRO A 68 15.79 9.81 2.03
C PRO A 68 16.83 9.97 0.92
N GLY A 69 18.06 9.56 1.19
CA GLY A 69 19.16 9.49 0.24
C GLY A 69 19.29 8.11 -0.41
N ARG A 70 20.40 7.40 -0.12
CA ARG A 70 20.61 6.02 -0.58
C ARG A 70 19.52 5.09 -0.03
N ARG A 71 19.13 4.10 -0.83
CA ARG A 71 18.17 3.07 -0.47
C ARG A 71 18.64 1.73 -1.01
N ASP A 72 18.51 0.65 -0.19
CA ASP A 72 18.97 -0.68 -0.59
C ASP A 72 18.35 -1.75 0.32
N GLY A 73 17.68 -2.74 -0.25
CA GLY A 73 17.02 -3.80 0.49
C GLY A 73 16.03 -3.26 1.53
N VAL A 74 16.25 -3.60 2.81
CA VAL A 74 15.39 -3.14 3.91
C VAL A 74 15.76 -1.74 4.43
N HIS A 75 16.82 -1.13 3.91
CA HIS A 75 17.46 0.03 4.48
C HIS A 75 17.26 1.32 3.68
N ILE A 76 17.15 2.43 4.41
CA ILE A 76 17.20 3.80 3.88
C ILE A 76 18.23 4.60 4.68
N TRP A 77 18.96 5.49 4.00
CA TRP A 77 19.96 6.38 4.62
C TRP A 77 19.54 7.83 4.43
N ASP A 78 19.78 8.64 5.44
CA ASP A 78 19.60 10.08 5.32
C ASP A 78 20.61 10.68 4.33
N ALA A 79 20.19 11.71 3.60
CA ALA A 79 21.03 12.31 2.54
C ALA A 79 22.19 13.14 3.08
N GLY A 80 22.13 13.63 4.32
CA GLY A 80 23.10 14.54 4.92
C GLY A 80 23.69 14.08 6.25
N SER A 81 23.39 12.84 6.68
CA SER A 81 23.93 12.28 7.91
C SER A 81 24.18 10.78 7.80
N ASP A 82 24.86 10.20 8.79
CA ASP A 82 25.09 8.75 8.88
C ASP A 82 23.85 7.97 9.35
N LYS A 83 22.71 8.65 9.55
CA LYS A 83 21.49 8.00 10.03
C LYS A 83 20.99 7.00 9.02
N LYS A 84 20.78 5.78 9.49
CA LYS A 84 20.26 4.65 8.73
C LYS A 84 19.05 4.08 9.42
N LEU A 85 17.99 3.79 8.67
CA LEU A 85 16.77 3.16 9.19
C LEU A 85 16.50 1.84 8.48
N ILE A 86 16.02 0.84 9.22
CA ILE A 86 15.30 -0.31 8.69
C ILE A 86 13.86 0.14 8.47
N ASN A 87 13.37 0.05 7.24
CA ASN A 87 12.03 0.52 6.90
C ASN A 87 10.96 -0.54 7.17
N CYS A 88 10.42 -0.56 8.38
CA CYS A 88 9.29 -1.41 8.77
C CYS A 88 7.91 -0.74 8.61
N HIS A 89 7.83 0.35 7.86
CA HIS A 89 6.57 0.91 7.36
C HIS A 89 6.33 0.55 5.90
N CYS A 90 7.40 0.35 5.13
CA CYS A 90 7.37 0.03 3.69
C CYS A 90 6.50 0.96 2.84
N ASN A 91 6.24 2.19 3.32
CA ASN A 91 5.26 3.11 2.72
C ASN A 91 3.88 2.43 2.51
N GLY A 92 3.40 1.74 3.55
CA GLY A 92 2.14 1.01 3.51
C GLY A 92 2.15 -0.20 2.56
N GLY A 93 3.31 -0.87 2.38
CA GLY A 93 3.43 -2.06 1.54
C GLY A 93 3.97 -1.83 0.12
N VAL A 94 4.31 -0.59 -0.25
CA VAL A 94 4.96 -0.29 -1.55
C VAL A 94 6.29 -1.03 -1.68
N PHE A 95 7.08 -1.06 -0.61
CA PHE A 95 8.41 -1.66 -0.58
C PHE A 95 8.43 -3.07 0.02
N ASN A 96 7.39 -3.88 -0.26
CA ASN A 96 7.31 -5.29 0.16
C ASN A 96 8.56 -6.08 -0.22
N LEU A 97 9.05 -5.90 -1.43
CA LEU A 97 10.26 -6.53 -1.97
C LEU A 97 11.54 -5.73 -1.71
N GLY A 98 11.50 -4.83 -0.72
CA GLY A 98 12.61 -3.95 -0.37
C GLY A 98 12.79 -2.78 -1.33
N HIS A 99 13.70 -1.90 -0.96
CA HIS A 99 14.07 -0.75 -1.78
C HIS A 99 14.96 -1.17 -2.93
N ARG A 100 14.64 -0.71 -4.14
CA ARG A 100 15.46 -0.91 -5.33
C ARG A 100 15.84 -2.39 -5.56
N ASN A 101 14.87 -3.28 -5.40
CA ASN A 101 15.09 -4.71 -5.66
C ASN A 101 15.78 -4.90 -7.02
N PRO A 102 16.95 -5.57 -7.08
CA PRO A 102 17.76 -5.60 -8.29
C PRO A 102 17.06 -6.27 -9.46
N VAL A 103 16.24 -7.30 -9.21
CA VAL A 103 15.49 -8.01 -10.26
C VAL A 103 14.44 -7.08 -10.89
N ILE A 104 13.72 -6.32 -10.06
CA ILE A 104 12.68 -5.40 -10.53
C ILE A 104 13.28 -4.18 -11.22
N VAL A 105 14.39 -3.64 -10.68
CA VAL A 105 15.10 -2.51 -11.30
C VAL A 105 15.67 -2.91 -12.66
N GLU A 106 16.16 -4.13 -12.80
CA GLU A 106 16.67 -4.62 -14.08
C GLU A 106 15.54 -4.81 -15.09
N ALA A 107 14.40 -5.39 -14.67
CA ALA A 107 13.21 -5.52 -15.52
C ALA A 107 12.71 -4.14 -16.02
N LEU A 108 12.70 -3.13 -15.13
CA LEU A 108 12.34 -1.76 -15.52
C LEU A 108 13.30 -1.18 -16.58
N LYS A 109 14.62 -1.37 -16.43
CA LYS A 109 15.60 -0.88 -17.40
C LYS A 109 15.42 -1.54 -18.77
N GLN A 110 15.28 -2.87 -18.79
CA GLN A 110 15.04 -3.61 -20.03
C GLN A 110 13.73 -3.19 -20.69
N ALA A 111 12.69 -2.94 -19.92
CA ALA A 111 11.43 -2.43 -20.46
C ALA A 111 11.57 -1.05 -21.09
N LEU A 112 12.38 -0.16 -20.51
CA LEU A 112 12.62 1.18 -21.05
C LEU A 112 13.51 1.19 -22.32
N ASP A 113 14.24 0.12 -22.61
CA ASP A 113 15.00 -0.02 -23.84
C ASP A 113 14.09 -0.30 -25.06
N GLU A 114 12.84 -0.79 -24.82
CA GLU A 114 11.91 -1.19 -25.88
C GLU A 114 10.63 -0.36 -25.90
N TRP A 115 10.13 0.11 -24.76
CA TRP A 115 8.83 0.73 -24.64
C TRP A 115 8.88 2.08 -23.91
N ASP A 116 7.89 2.90 -24.20
CA ASP A 116 7.60 4.14 -23.48
C ASP A 116 6.55 3.91 -22.35
N ILE A 117 6.13 5.00 -21.70
CA ILE A 117 5.20 4.92 -20.56
C ILE A 117 3.75 5.31 -20.90
N GLY A 118 3.45 5.70 -22.13
CA GLY A 118 2.11 6.11 -22.55
C GLY A 118 1.19 4.92 -22.83
N ASN A 119 -0.09 5.09 -22.54
CA ASN A 119 -1.12 4.17 -23.01
C ASN A 119 -1.60 4.58 -24.41
N HIS A 120 -1.26 3.80 -25.41
CA HIS A 120 -1.53 4.11 -26.82
C HIS A 120 -2.96 3.80 -27.30
N HIS A 121 -3.90 3.41 -26.43
CA HIS A 121 -5.25 2.95 -26.81
C HIS A 121 -5.25 1.75 -27.79
N LEU A 122 -4.12 1.09 -27.93
CA LEU A 122 -3.94 -0.08 -28.78
C LEU A 122 -3.87 -1.35 -27.92
N ILE A 123 -3.98 -2.49 -28.59
CA ILE A 123 -3.76 -3.80 -27.95
C ILE A 123 -2.28 -3.89 -27.54
N SER A 124 -2.03 -4.08 -26.23
CA SER A 124 -0.69 -4.23 -25.67
C SER A 124 -0.46 -5.65 -25.20
N GLN A 125 0.68 -6.23 -25.60
CA GLN A 125 1.09 -7.56 -25.16
C GLN A 125 1.30 -7.61 -23.65
N GLN A 126 1.93 -6.59 -23.07
CA GLN A 126 2.27 -6.54 -21.64
C GLN A 126 1.02 -6.38 -20.78
N ARG A 127 0.05 -5.56 -21.21
CA ARG A 127 -1.25 -5.46 -20.53
C ARG A 127 -2.01 -6.79 -20.57
N ALA A 128 -2.05 -7.44 -21.72
CA ALA A 128 -2.70 -8.74 -21.88
C ALA A 128 -2.02 -9.82 -21.02
N ALA A 129 -0.69 -9.84 -20.98
CA ALA A 129 0.07 -10.77 -20.16
C ALA A 129 -0.17 -10.54 -18.66
N LEU A 130 -0.17 -9.26 -18.20
CA LEU A 130 -0.44 -8.91 -16.80
C LEU A 130 -1.87 -9.26 -16.40
N ALA A 131 -2.88 -8.90 -17.21
CA ALA A 131 -4.27 -9.26 -16.96
C ALA A 131 -4.45 -10.79 -16.83
N ARG A 132 -3.85 -11.56 -17.76
CA ARG A 132 -3.87 -13.02 -17.70
C ARG A 132 -3.18 -13.58 -16.46
N ARG A 133 -2.07 -12.97 -16.00
CA ARG A 133 -1.38 -13.38 -14.79
C ARG A 133 -2.21 -13.08 -13.55
N LEU A 134 -2.82 -11.90 -13.46
CA LEU A 134 -3.72 -11.53 -12.37
C LEU A 134 -4.92 -12.47 -12.30
N ALA A 135 -5.59 -12.73 -13.45
CA ALA A 135 -6.71 -13.67 -13.51
C ALA A 135 -6.37 -15.08 -13.02
N LYS A 136 -5.14 -15.55 -13.28
CA LYS A 136 -4.67 -16.87 -12.78
C LYS A 136 -4.35 -16.91 -11.29
N LEU A 137 -4.09 -15.77 -10.69
CA LEU A 137 -3.76 -15.64 -9.27
C LEU A 137 -4.94 -15.16 -8.44
N ALA A 138 -6.00 -14.67 -9.09
CA ALA A 138 -7.17 -14.12 -8.41
C ALA A 138 -7.88 -15.18 -7.54
N PRO A 139 -8.46 -14.77 -6.40
CA PRO A 139 -9.33 -15.63 -5.62
C PRO A 139 -10.70 -15.70 -6.34
N GLY A 140 -10.98 -16.82 -6.99
CA GLY A 140 -12.15 -17.01 -7.83
C GLY A 140 -11.96 -16.61 -9.29
N ASP A 141 -13.06 -16.53 -10.04
CA ASP A 141 -13.04 -16.22 -11.49
C ASP A 141 -13.14 -14.71 -11.75
N LEU A 142 -11.99 -14.05 -11.83
CA LEU A 142 -11.85 -12.62 -12.16
C LEU A 142 -11.05 -12.41 -13.44
N PRO A 143 -11.60 -12.74 -14.63
CA PRO A 143 -10.84 -12.80 -15.87
C PRO A 143 -10.47 -11.44 -16.45
N TYR A 144 -11.12 -10.36 -16.04
CA TYR A 144 -10.90 -9.02 -16.58
C TYR A 144 -10.14 -8.12 -15.60
N SER A 145 -9.36 -7.19 -16.14
CA SER A 145 -8.60 -6.21 -15.35
C SER A 145 -8.66 -4.82 -15.98
N GLY A 146 -9.01 -3.82 -15.15
CA GLY A 146 -8.78 -2.41 -15.44
C GLY A 146 -7.50 -1.94 -14.74
N PHE A 147 -6.68 -1.13 -15.44
CA PHE A 147 -5.40 -0.66 -14.90
C PHE A 147 -5.43 0.82 -14.56
N ALA A 148 -4.71 1.20 -13.50
CA ALA A 148 -4.61 2.53 -12.97
C ALA A 148 -3.15 2.84 -12.55
N VAL A 149 -2.85 4.10 -12.26
CA VAL A 149 -1.52 4.50 -11.75
C VAL A 149 -1.43 4.41 -10.22
N GLY A 150 -2.55 4.33 -9.52
CA GLY A 150 -2.60 4.27 -8.06
C GLY A 150 -3.86 3.64 -7.53
N GLY A 151 -3.82 3.21 -6.25
CA GLY A 151 -4.93 2.52 -5.60
C GLY A 151 -6.23 3.31 -5.61
N GLY A 152 -6.21 4.63 -5.32
CA GLY A 152 -7.42 5.46 -5.35
C GLY A 152 -8.11 5.48 -6.71
N GLU A 153 -7.35 5.59 -7.81
CA GLU A 153 -7.92 5.52 -9.17
C GLU A 153 -8.50 4.13 -9.47
N ALA A 154 -7.83 3.06 -9.05
CA ALA A 154 -8.35 1.69 -9.19
C ALA A 154 -9.63 1.47 -8.38
N ILE A 155 -9.72 2.02 -7.17
CA ILE A 155 -10.94 2.00 -6.35
C ILE A 155 -12.05 2.83 -7.00
N ASP A 156 -11.75 4.02 -7.53
CA ASP A 156 -12.73 4.83 -8.27
C ASP A 156 -13.32 4.05 -9.44
N PHE A 157 -12.48 3.29 -10.17
CA PHE A 157 -12.94 2.43 -11.25
C PHE A 157 -13.82 1.29 -10.73
N ALA A 158 -13.43 0.60 -9.65
CA ALA A 158 -14.22 -0.48 -9.04
C ALA A 158 -15.61 0.00 -8.63
N LEU A 159 -15.70 1.16 -7.96
CA LEU A 159 -16.97 1.75 -7.52
C LEU A 159 -17.84 2.23 -8.70
N LYS A 160 -17.23 2.80 -9.74
CA LYS A 160 -17.95 3.16 -10.98
C LYS A 160 -18.51 1.92 -11.67
N LEU A 161 -17.70 0.86 -11.79
CA LEU A 161 -18.12 -0.40 -12.41
C LEU A 161 -19.28 -1.03 -11.65
N ALA A 162 -19.21 -1.06 -10.31
CA ALA A 162 -20.27 -1.60 -9.46
C ALA A 162 -21.60 -0.83 -9.66
N ARG A 163 -21.56 0.49 -9.65
CA ARG A 163 -22.74 1.33 -9.89
C ARG A 163 -23.29 1.16 -11.31
N ALA A 164 -22.43 1.09 -12.30
CA ALA A 164 -22.83 0.93 -13.70
C ALA A 164 -23.50 -0.43 -13.96
N HIS A 165 -22.95 -1.50 -13.39
CA HIS A 165 -23.50 -2.84 -13.54
C HIS A 165 -24.84 -3.01 -12.82
N THR A 166 -24.95 -2.55 -11.58
CA THR A 166 -26.16 -2.72 -10.76
C THR A 166 -27.26 -1.69 -11.02
N GLY A 167 -26.89 -0.52 -11.58
CA GLY A 167 -27.80 0.63 -11.69
C GLY A 167 -28.11 1.29 -10.34
N ARG A 168 -27.41 0.93 -9.26
CA ARG A 168 -27.69 1.36 -7.88
C ARG A 168 -26.60 2.34 -7.39
N PRO A 169 -26.93 3.35 -6.56
CA PRO A 169 -25.98 4.32 -6.06
C PRO A 169 -25.29 3.93 -4.75
N GLY A 170 -25.84 2.99 -3.96
CA GLY A 170 -25.43 2.66 -2.60
C GLY A 170 -24.07 1.98 -2.51
N ILE A 171 -23.19 2.48 -1.66
CA ILE A 171 -21.91 1.86 -1.32
C ILE A 171 -21.80 1.79 0.20
N VAL A 172 -21.52 0.61 0.72
CA VAL A 172 -21.23 0.39 2.15
C VAL A 172 -19.74 0.14 2.32
N SER A 173 -19.10 0.83 3.28
CA SER A 173 -17.68 0.70 3.60
C SER A 173 -17.45 0.60 5.10
N ALA A 174 -16.22 0.30 5.53
CA ALA A 174 -15.87 0.27 6.95
C ALA A 174 -15.57 1.69 7.48
N ARG A 175 -16.06 2.00 8.68
CA ARG A 175 -15.62 3.17 9.45
C ARG A 175 -14.16 2.99 9.83
N GLY A 176 -13.33 4.03 9.63
CA GLY A 176 -11.89 3.97 9.84
C GLY A 176 -11.12 3.26 8.71
N GLY A 177 -11.79 2.81 7.64
CA GLY A 177 -11.17 2.26 6.44
C GLY A 177 -10.54 3.34 5.56
N TYR A 178 -9.59 2.92 4.71
CA TYR A 178 -8.87 3.79 3.80
C TYR A 178 -8.79 3.19 2.39
N HIS A 179 -9.40 3.87 1.42
CA HIS A 179 -9.44 3.42 0.02
C HIS A 179 -8.73 4.39 -0.95
N GLY A 180 -8.15 5.47 -0.45
CA GLY A 180 -7.52 6.53 -1.23
C GLY A 180 -8.21 7.87 -1.07
N HIS A 181 -7.63 8.91 -1.70
CA HIS A 181 -8.11 10.30 -1.60
C HIS A 181 -8.54 10.86 -2.96
N THR A 182 -8.82 10.02 -3.95
CA THR A 182 -9.49 10.43 -5.19
C THR A 182 -11.02 10.38 -5.04
N GLY A 183 -11.75 10.93 -5.95
CA GLY A 183 -13.21 11.14 -5.96
C GLY A 183 -14.10 10.19 -5.15
N LEU A 184 -14.44 9.02 -5.71
CA LEU A 184 -15.31 8.04 -5.06
C LEU A 184 -14.59 7.29 -3.92
N ALA A 185 -13.28 7.06 -4.06
CA ALA A 185 -12.47 6.43 -3.02
C ALA A 185 -12.48 7.27 -1.73
N LEU A 186 -12.36 8.61 -1.83
CA LEU A 186 -12.47 9.50 -0.70
C LEU A 186 -13.89 9.47 -0.08
N ALA A 187 -14.92 9.37 -0.92
CA ALA A 187 -16.31 9.28 -0.44
C ALA A 187 -16.58 8.01 0.38
N ALA A 188 -15.86 6.92 0.14
CA ALA A 188 -15.90 5.69 0.93
C ALA A 188 -15.11 5.81 2.25
N GLY A 189 -14.23 6.81 2.41
CA GLY A 189 -13.43 7.06 3.60
C GLY A 189 -14.17 7.82 4.70
N ASP A 190 -13.51 8.04 5.83
CA ASP A 190 -14.07 8.70 7.00
C ASP A 190 -14.41 10.17 6.78
N ALA A 191 -15.38 10.69 7.56
CA ALA A 191 -15.86 12.05 7.49
C ALA A 191 -14.74 13.09 7.73
N GLU A 192 -13.79 12.78 8.60
CA GLU A 192 -12.64 13.65 8.91
C GLU A 192 -11.83 14.00 7.66
N TYR A 193 -11.59 13.02 6.77
CA TYR A 193 -10.79 13.23 5.55
C TYR A 193 -11.58 13.85 4.41
N ARG A 194 -12.91 13.68 4.35
CA ARG A 194 -13.74 14.14 3.24
C ARG A 194 -14.45 15.48 3.49
N ALA A 195 -14.78 15.78 4.74
CA ALA A 195 -15.57 16.99 5.08
C ALA A 195 -14.94 18.30 4.57
N PRO A 196 -13.61 18.51 4.62
CA PRO A 196 -13.00 19.74 4.13
C PRO A 196 -13.15 19.97 2.62
N PHE A 197 -13.47 18.93 1.84
CA PHE A 197 -13.51 18.99 0.37
C PHE A 197 -14.93 19.18 -0.21
N GLY A 198 -15.90 19.49 0.64
CA GLY A 198 -17.28 19.80 0.23
C GLY A 198 -18.16 18.55 0.03
N PRO A 199 -19.29 18.69 -0.67
CA PRO A 199 -20.24 17.59 -0.78
C PRO A 199 -19.65 16.45 -1.58
N MET A 200 -19.68 15.24 -0.99
CA MET A 200 -19.30 14.01 -1.66
C MET A 200 -20.46 13.45 -2.50
N PRO A 201 -20.19 12.61 -3.50
CA PRO A 201 -21.24 11.88 -4.20
C PRO A 201 -22.15 11.14 -3.20
N PRO A 202 -23.48 11.14 -3.40
CA PRO A 202 -24.43 10.51 -2.49
C PRO A 202 -24.32 8.97 -2.50
N GLY A 203 -24.94 8.32 -1.49
CA GLY A 203 -25.09 6.86 -1.42
C GLY A 203 -23.99 6.14 -0.63
N PHE A 204 -23.08 6.83 0.04
CA PHE A 204 -22.05 6.21 0.87
C PHE A 204 -22.47 6.10 2.34
N VAL A 205 -22.38 4.89 2.89
CA VAL A 205 -22.66 4.57 4.29
C VAL A 205 -21.48 3.81 4.89
N GLN A 206 -21.16 4.07 6.15
CA GLN A 206 -20.09 3.40 6.86
C GLN A 206 -20.60 2.61 8.07
N VAL A 207 -20.06 1.39 8.25
CA VAL A 207 -20.37 0.49 9.36
C VAL A 207 -19.09 0.10 10.12
N PRO A 208 -19.16 -0.38 11.36
CA PRO A 208 -18.00 -0.95 12.04
C PRO A 208 -17.44 -2.16 11.28
N PHE A 209 -16.12 -2.23 11.13
CA PHE A 209 -15.46 -3.40 10.54
C PHE A 209 -15.64 -4.64 11.43
N GLY A 210 -15.91 -5.79 10.83
CA GLY A 210 -16.11 -7.05 11.55
C GLY A 210 -17.52 -7.25 12.14
N ASP A 211 -18.42 -6.29 11.96
CA ASP A 211 -19.81 -6.36 12.44
C ASP A 211 -20.78 -6.69 11.29
N ILE A 212 -21.09 -7.98 11.14
CA ILE A 212 -22.01 -8.46 10.10
C ILE A 212 -23.46 -8.00 10.34
N SER A 213 -23.84 -7.77 11.60
CA SER A 213 -25.19 -7.30 11.93
C SER A 213 -25.38 -5.85 11.51
N ALA A 214 -24.38 -5.00 11.74
CA ALA A 214 -24.39 -3.62 11.28
C ALA A 214 -24.41 -3.53 9.74
N LEU A 215 -23.66 -4.41 9.05
CA LEU A 215 -23.72 -4.54 7.60
C LEU A 215 -25.12 -4.93 7.13
N SER A 216 -25.71 -5.99 7.71
CA SER A 216 -27.02 -6.47 7.34
C SER A 216 -28.14 -5.41 7.51
N ALA A 217 -27.98 -4.53 8.49
CA ALA A 217 -28.94 -3.45 8.73
C ALA A 217 -28.82 -2.29 7.69
N GLN A 218 -27.75 -2.21 6.94
CA GLN A 218 -27.49 -1.15 5.97
C GLN A 218 -27.62 -1.59 4.51
N LEU A 219 -27.60 -2.91 4.23
CA LEU A 219 -27.79 -3.41 2.88
C LEU A 219 -29.28 -3.42 2.52
N ASP A 220 -29.58 -2.84 1.36
CA ASP A 220 -30.93 -2.78 0.78
C ASP A 220 -30.86 -2.94 -0.75
N ASP A 221 -32.01 -2.85 -1.40
CA ASP A 221 -32.13 -2.95 -2.87
C ASP A 221 -31.46 -1.77 -3.62
N GLY A 222 -31.09 -0.69 -2.93
CA GLY A 222 -30.33 0.44 -3.47
C GLY A 222 -28.82 0.27 -3.36
N THR A 223 -28.34 -0.79 -2.71
CA THR A 223 -26.91 -1.03 -2.50
C THR A 223 -26.28 -1.65 -3.73
N ALA A 224 -25.30 -0.95 -4.34
CA ALA A 224 -24.49 -1.44 -5.45
C ALA A 224 -23.39 -2.39 -4.99
N ALA A 225 -22.67 -2.01 -3.92
CA ALA A 225 -21.55 -2.79 -3.43
C ALA A 225 -21.24 -2.56 -1.95
N VAL A 226 -20.59 -3.55 -1.35
CA VAL A 226 -19.81 -3.42 -0.12
C VAL A 226 -18.33 -3.39 -0.51
N ILE A 227 -17.58 -2.39 -0.02
CA ILE A 227 -16.14 -2.31 -0.20
C ILE A 227 -15.42 -2.36 1.14
N LEU A 228 -14.47 -3.28 1.30
CA LEU A 228 -13.67 -3.43 2.51
C LEU A 228 -12.20 -3.71 2.16
N GLU A 229 -11.29 -3.16 2.98
CA GLU A 229 -9.94 -3.71 3.07
C GLU A 229 -10.03 -5.08 3.75
N THR A 230 -9.31 -6.09 3.25
CA THR A 230 -9.29 -7.41 3.91
C THR A 230 -8.69 -7.33 5.31
N VAL A 231 -7.67 -6.48 5.49
CA VAL A 231 -7.12 -6.09 6.80
C VAL A 231 -6.95 -4.57 6.82
N PRO A 232 -7.84 -3.82 7.48
CA PRO A 232 -7.80 -2.35 7.49
C PRO A 232 -6.59 -1.80 8.25
N ALA A 233 -5.63 -1.26 7.50
CA ALA A 233 -4.35 -0.83 8.06
C ALA A 233 -4.47 0.43 8.90
N THR A 234 -5.18 1.45 8.42
CA THR A 234 -5.36 2.72 9.13
C THR A 234 -6.19 2.58 10.38
N LEU A 235 -7.06 1.56 10.45
CA LEU A 235 -7.86 1.19 11.63
C LEU A 235 -7.06 0.35 12.65
N GLY A 236 -5.75 0.21 12.47
CA GLY A 236 -4.89 -0.55 13.38
C GLY A 236 -4.93 -2.05 13.15
N MET A 237 -5.12 -2.48 11.93
CA MET A 237 -5.03 -3.89 11.46
C MET A 237 -5.93 -4.87 12.22
N PRO A 238 -7.22 -4.60 12.45
CA PRO A 238 -8.11 -5.58 13.03
C PRO A 238 -8.21 -6.80 12.10
N ILE A 239 -8.21 -7.98 12.70
CA ILE A 239 -8.43 -9.25 11.99
C ILE A 239 -9.90 -9.62 12.16
N ALA A 240 -10.60 -9.79 11.05
CA ALA A 240 -12.01 -10.16 11.06
C ALA A 240 -12.22 -11.57 11.64
N PRO A 241 -13.38 -11.83 12.29
CA PRO A 241 -13.74 -13.18 12.71
C PRO A 241 -13.68 -14.21 11.56
N PRO A 242 -13.43 -15.49 11.83
CA PRO A 242 -13.25 -16.50 10.79
C PRO A 242 -14.41 -16.63 9.79
N SER A 243 -15.66 -16.43 10.22
CA SER A 243 -16.85 -16.51 9.36
C SER A 243 -17.19 -15.20 8.64
N TYR A 244 -16.57 -14.09 9.03
CA TYR A 244 -17.02 -12.74 8.63
C TYR A 244 -17.14 -12.54 7.12
N PHE A 245 -16.11 -12.88 6.35
CA PHE A 245 -16.13 -12.66 4.90
C PHE A 245 -17.06 -13.66 4.18
N ALA A 246 -17.25 -14.89 4.71
CA ALA A 246 -18.23 -15.84 4.17
C ALA A 246 -19.66 -15.35 4.42
N ASP A 247 -19.94 -14.85 5.64
CA ASP A 247 -21.24 -14.27 5.98
C ASP A 247 -21.50 -13.01 5.16
N LEU A 248 -20.49 -12.18 4.94
CA LEU A 248 -20.56 -10.99 4.08
C LEU A 248 -20.86 -11.37 2.63
N ARG A 249 -20.17 -12.39 2.08
CA ARG A 249 -20.45 -12.87 0.71
C ARG A 249 -21.91 -13.30 0.56
N ALA A 250 -22.39 -14.13 1.49
CA ALA A 250 -23.78 -14.58 1.50
C ALA A 250 -24.78 -13.42 1.66
N LEU A 251 -24.40 -12.38 2.40
CA LEU A 251 -25.21 -11.17 2.56
C LEU A 251 -25.27 -10.38 1.25
N CYS A 252 -24.15 -10.17 0.59
CA CYS A 252 -24.09 -9.51 -0.72
C CYS A 252 -24.94 -10.25 -1.76
N ASP A 253 -24.84 -11.58 -1.82
CA ASP A 253 -25.60 -12.43 -2.75
C ASP A 253 -27.11 -12.26 -2.56
N ARG A 254 -27.59 -12.24 -1.31
CA ARG A 254 -29.04 -12.07 -1.00
C ARG A 254 -29.60 -10.73 -1.47
N HIS A 255 -28.79 -9.67 -1.46
CA HIS A 255 -29.21 -8.32 -1.87
C HIS A 255 -28.83 -7.99 -3.32
N GLY A 256 -28.10 -8.88 -4.01
CA GLY A 256 -27.55 -8.61 -5.33
C GLY A 256 -26.58 -7.42 -5.33
N ALA A 257 -25.88 -7.21 -4.20
CA ALA A 257 -24.81 -6.25 -4.05
C ALA A 257 -23.47 -6.91 -4.38
N LEU A 258 -22.53 -6.15 -4.93
CA LEU A 258 -21.20 -6.66 -5.23
C LEU A 258 -20.28 -6.61 -4.02
N LEU A 259 -19.41 -7.60 -3.86
CA LEU A 259 -18.32 -7.59 -2.89
C LEU A 259 -17.03 -7.10 -3.57
N ILE A 260 -16.54 -5.95 -3.10
CA ILE A 260 -15.25 -5.37 -3.53
C ILE A 260 -14.25 -5.56 -2.39
N LEU A 261 -13.16 -6.29 -2.65
CA LEU A 261 -12.06 -6.43 -1.70
C LEU A 261 -10.88 -5.54 -2.11
N ASP A 262 -10.50 -4.66 -1.19
CA ASP A 262 -9.32 -3.81 -1.33
C ASP A 262 -8.10 -4.55 -0.75
N GLU A 263 -7.33 -5.15 -1.64
CA GLU A 263 -6.08 -5.86 -1.37
C GLU A 263 -4.85 -5.02 -1.76
N VAL A 264 -5.02 -3.72 -1.85
CA VAL A 264 -3.94 -2.79 -2.23
C VAL A 264 -2.78 -2.85 -1.24
N GLN A 265 -3.05 -3.09 0.04
CA GLN A 265 -2.02 -3.20 1.08
C GLN A 265 -1.82 -4.62 1.59
N SER A 266 -2.87 -5.41 1.71
CA SER A 266 -2.86 -6.75 2.31
C SER A 266 -2.41 -7.85 1.36
N GLY A 267 -2.53 -7.64 0.05
CA GLY A 267 -2.17 -8.61 -0.97
C GLY A 267 -0.66 -8.75 -1.23
N LEU A 268 -0.35 -9.53 -2.25
CA LEU A 268 1.00 -9.72 -2.80
C LEU A 268 2.01 -10.29 -1.80
N GLY A 269 1.60 -11.33 -1.07
CA GLY A 269 2.46 -12.05 -0.14
C GLY A 269 2.57 -11.43 1.26
N ARG A 270 1.99 -10.23 1.50
CA ARG A 270 2.09 -9.52 2.79
C ARG A 270 1.61 -10.36 3.97
N THR A 271 0.56 -11.14 3.78
CA THR A 271 -0.04 -11.99 4.82
C THR A 271 0.45 -13.44 4.81
N GLY A 272 1.45 -13.77 3.96
CA GLY A 272 1.94 -15.14 3.78
C GLY A 272 1.12 -15.97 2.78
N ALA A 273 0.09 -15.38 2.18
CA ALA A 273 -0.67 -15.85 1.03
C ALA A 273 -0.58 -14.82 -0.11
N VAL A 274 -0.93 -15.16 -1.34
CA VAL A 274 -0.91 -14.19 -2.46
C VAL A 274 -1.89 -13.06 -2.18
N TRP A 275 -3.10 -13.42 -1.75
CA TRP A 275 -4.14 -12.47 -1.32
C TRP A 275 -4.54 -12.75 0.12
N ALA A 276 -4.78 -11.71 0.89
CA ALA A 276 -5.14 -11.87 2.30
C ALA A 276 -6.47 -12.61 2.47
N ILE A 277 -7.41 -12.44 1.55
CA ILE A 277 -8.71 -13.14 1.60
C ILE A 277 -8.59 -14.67 1.59
N GLU A 278 -7.48 -15.21 1.10
CA GLU A 278 -7.22 -16.66 1.11
C GLU A 278 -7.17 -17.26 2.53
N HIS A 279 -7.02 -16.43 3.57
CA HIS A 279 -7.08 -16.90 4.96
C HIS A 279 -8.51 -17.13 5.49
N TRP A 280 -9.55 -16.71 4.76
CA TRP A 280 -10.95 -16.90 5.13
C TRP A 280 -11.62 -17.90 4.20
N HIS A 281 -12.04 -19.04 4.78
CA HIS A 281 -12.72 -20.11 4.07
C HIS A 281 -14.20 -20.14 4.45
N GLY A 282 -15.06 -20.46 3.50
CA GLY A 282 -16.49 -20.66 3.76
C GLY A 282 -16.75 -21.93 4.62
N PRO A 283 -17.86 -21.98 5.36
CA PRO A 283 -18.23 -23.16 6.13
C PRO A 283 -18.36 -24.40 5.22
N GLY A 284 -17.59 -25.46 5.49
CA GLY A 284 -17.65 -26.71 4.73
C GLY A 284 -16.97 -26.70 3.36
N GLN A 285 -16.21 -25.65 3.06
CA GLN A 285 -15.38 -25.57 1.85
C GLN A 285 -13.93 -25.89 2.22
N ASP A 286 -13.56 -27.14 2.13
CA ASP A 286 -12.16 -27.55 2.20
C ASP A 286 -11.42 -26.97 0.98
N GLY A 287 -10.85 -25.74 1.15
CA GLY A 287 -9.94 -25.12 0.20
C GLY A 287 -10.51 -24.06 -0.76
N ALA A 288 -11.82 -23.80 -0.82
CA ALA A 288 -12.36 -22.67 -1.57
C ALA A 288 -12.49 -21.45 -0.65
N GLY A 289 -11.67 -20.42 -0.87
CA GLY A 289 -11.77 -19.14 -0.17
C GLY A 289 -13.02 -18.35 -0.57
N VAL A 290 -13.23 -17.22 0.11
CA VAL A 290 -14.29 -16.27 -0.27
C VAL A 290 -13.93 -15.60 -1.59
N GLU A 291 -14.81 -15.68 -2.57
CA GLU A 291 -14.62 -15.09 -3.90
C GLU A 291 -15.28 -13.71 -3.97
N PRO A 292 -14.51 -12.63 -4.18
CA PRO A 292 -15.09 -11.31 -4.43
C PRO A 292 -15.64 -11.19 -5.87
N ASP A 293 -16.48 -10.20 -6.10
CA ASP A 293 -16.87 -9.79 -7.45
C ASP A 293 -15.81 -8.89 -8.09
N ILE A 294 -15.13 -8.10 -7.25
CA ILE A 294 -14.05 -7.20 -7.66
C ILE A 294 -12.93 -7.26 -6.61
N LEU A 295 -11.69 -7.41 -7.07
CA LEU A 295 -10.48 -7.34 -6.25
C LEU A 295 -9.61 -6.19 -6.75
N VAL A 296 -9.16 -5.34 -5.83
CA VAL A 296 -8.28 -4.21 -6.16
C VAL A 296 -6.89 -4.43 -5.57
N THR A 297 -5.86 -4.22 -6.38
CA THR A 297 -4.46 -4.34 -5.96
C THR A 297 -3.62 -3.15 -6.43
N GLY A 298 -2.52 -2.87 -5.73
CA GLY A 298 -1.66 -1.73 -6.03
C GLY A 298 -0.42 -1.75 -5.15
N LYS A 299 0.06 -0.57 -4.71
CA LYS A 299 1.21 -0.45 -3.80
C LYS A 299 2.38 -1.41 -4.14
N GLY A 300 2.43 -2.59 -3.51
CA GLY A 300 3.47 -3.60 -3.75
C GLY A 300 3.58 -4.04 -5.21
N LEU A 301 2.51 -3.99 -5.99
CA LEU A 301 2.50 -4.31 -7.43
C LEU A 301 3.48 -3.44 -8.22
N SER A 302 3.77 -2.23 -7.73
CA SER A 302 4.73 -1.29 -8.31
C SER A 302 6.21 -1.70 -8.16
N GLY A 303 6.50 -2.69 -7.30
CA GLY A 303 7.86 -3.00 -6.89
C GLY A 303 8.64 -1.81 -6.28
N GLY A 304 7.93 -0.71 -5.96
CA GLY A 304 8.52 0.55 -5.50
C GLY A 304 9.29 1.33 -6.56
N VAL A 305 9.13 0.99 -7.85
CA VAL A 305 9.88 1.61 -8.96
C VAL A 305 9.01 2.16 -10.08
N TYR A 306 7.78 1.64 -10.28
CA TYR A 306 6.86 2.16 -11.27
C TYR A 306 5.41 2.13 -10.74
N PRO A 307 4.67 3.27 -10.74
CA PRO A 307 3.31 3.33 -10.21
C PRO A 307 2.33 2.53 -11.08
N ILE A 308 1.69 1.53 -10.49
CA ILE A 308 0.66 0.71 -11.14
C ILE A 308 -0.29 0.12 -10.10
N ALA A 309 -1.57 0.04 -10.47
CA ALA A 309 -2.62 -0.64 -9.73
C ALA A 309 -3.56 -1.35 -10.71
N ALA A 310 -4.32 -2.30 -10.23
CA ALA A 310 -5.28 -3.04 -11.03
C ALA A 310 -6.58 -3.30 -10.25
N THR A 311 -7.69 -3.31 -11.00
CA THR A 311 -9.01 -3.74 -10.57
C THR A 311 -9.37 -4.99 -11.36
N CYS A 312 -9.37 -6.15 -10.70
CA CYS A 312 -9.75 -7.43 -11.30
C CYS A 312 -11.24 -7.69 -11.03
N TYR A 313 -12.00 -8.16 -12.02
CA TYR A 313 -13.45 -8.29 -11.87
C TYR A 313 -14.04 -9.45 -12.67
N ARG A 314 -15.24 -9.91 -12.26
CA ARG A 314 -15.97 -11.02 -12.87
C ARG A 314 -16.43 -10.72 -14.28
N ALA A 315 -16.65 -11.79 -15.06
CA ALA A 315 -17.00 -11.71 -16.47
C ALA A 315 -18.30 -10.94 -16.74
N GLU A 316 -19.31 -11.10 -15.92
CA GLU A 316 -20.62 -10.44 -16.06
C GLU A 316 -20.54 -8.90 -15.93
N LEU A 317 -19.56 -8.39 -15.17
CA LEU A 317 -19.35 -6.94 -15.04
C LEU A 317 -18.74 -6.34 -16.31
N ASN A 318 -18.12 -7.18 -17.16
CA ASN A 318 -17.47 -6.72 -18.37
C ASN A 318 -18.47 -6.29 -19.47
N GLN A 319 -19.75 -6.68 -19.38
CA GLN A 319 -20.73 -6.28 -20.41
C GLN A 319 -20.81 -4.75 -20.54
N PHE A 320 -20.81 -4.02 -19.42
CA PHE A 320 -20.82 -2.55 -19.44
C PHE A 320 -19.57 -1.97 -20.14
N MET A 321 -18.40 -2.54 -19.89
CA MET A 321 -17.14 -2.11 -20.56
C MET A 321 -17.09 -2.52 -22.04
N HIS A 322 -17.68 -3.67 -22.39
CA HIS A 322 -17.82 -4.11 -23.77
C HIS A 322 -18.66 -3.14 -24.60
N ASP A 323 -19.79 -2.71 -24.06
CA ASP A 323 -20.69 -1.77 -24.72
C ASP A 323 -20.15 -0.34 -24.75
N ASN A 324 -19.23 0.00 -23.85
CA ASN A 324 -18.66 1.34 -23.65
C ASN A 324 -17.14 1.31 -23.56
N PRO A 325 -16.38 0.89 -24.58
CA PRO A 325 -14.96 0.54 -24.48
C PRO A 325 -14.03 1.71 -24.09
N PHE A 326 -14.48 2.95 -24.23
CA PHE A 326 -13.69 4.16 -23.93
C PHE A 326 -14.29 5.01 -22.80
N ILE A 327 -15.24 4.49 -22.04
CA ILE A 327 -15.91 5.25 -20.97
C ILE A 327 -15.00 5.51 -19.76
N HIS A 328 -13.98 4.69 -19.58
CA HIS A 328 -12.96 4.86 -18.55
C HIS A 328 -11.57 4.73 -19.17
N ILE A 329 -10.80 5.80 -19.09
CA ILE A 329 -9.45 5.89 -19.66
C ILE A 329 -8.50 6.40 -18.60
N SER A 330 -7.36 5.72 -18.46
CA SER A 330 -6.20 6.17 -17.68
C SER A 330 -5.02 6.33 -18.64
N THR A 331 -4.47 7.55 -18.76
CA THR A 331 -3.38 7.86 -19.69
C THR A 331 -2.14 7.00 -19.47
N PHE A 332 -1.82 6.71 -18.22
CA PHE A 332 -0.64 5.91 -17.84
C PHE A 332 -0.99 4.58 -17.18
N GLY A 333 -2.29 4.31 -16.95
CA GLY A 333 -2.75 3.05 -16.38
C GLY A 333 -2.49 1.89 -17.36
N GLY A 334 -1.73 0.88 -16.88
CA GLY A 334 -1.33 -0.25 -17.71
C GLY A 334 -0.31 0.09 -18.79
N ALA A 335 0.50 1.15 -18.62
CA ALA A 335 1.68 1.38 -19.43
C ALA A 335 2.57 0.14 -19.47
N GLU A 336 3.15 -0.20 -20.61
CA GLU A 336 3.84 -1.47 -20.85
C GLU A 336 5.04 -1.67 -19.94
N VAL A 337 5.77 -0.61 -19.67
CA VAL A 337 6.87 -0.58 -18.69
C VAL A 337 6.35 -0.97 -17.30
N GLY A 338 5.23 -0.41 -16.85
CA GLY A 338 4.63 -0.73 -15.57
C GLY A 338 4.09 -2.16 -15.51
N CYS A 339 3.50 -2.66 -16.61
CA CYS A 339 3.03 -4.04 -16.70
C CYS A 339 4.18 -5.05 -16.59
N THR A 340 5.34 -4.75 -17.18
CA THR A 340 6.55 -5.59 -17.08
C THR A 340 7.07 -5.63 -15.64
N VAL A 341 7.10 -4.49 -14.96
CA VAL A 341 7.43 -4.42 -13.53
C VAL A 341 6.46 -5.26 -12.69
N ALA A 342 5.15 -5.10 -12.90
CA ALA A 342 4.13 -5.82 -12.16
C ALA A 342 4.18 -7.34 -12.40
N LEU A 343 4.44 -7.78 -13.63
CA LEU A 343 4.65 -9.20 -13.95
C LEU A 343 5.84 -9.77 -13.18
N THR A 344 6.93 -9.03 -13.08
CA THR A 344 8.12 -9.43 -12.31
C THR A 344 7.79 -9.53 -10.82
N VAL A 345 7.07 -8.56 -10.26
CA VAL A 345 6.59 -8.59 -8.87
C VAL A 345 5.73 -9.84 -8.62
N LEU A 346 4.73 -10.10 -9.47
CA LEU A 346 3.85 -11.26 -9.35
C LEU A 346 4.60 -12.59 -9.51
N GLY A 347 5.69 -12.59 -10.28
CA GLY A 347 6.58 -13.76 -10.40
C GLY A 347 7.28 -14.08 -9.08
N LEU A 348 7.68 -13.06 -8.33
CA LEU A 348 8.35 -13.21 -7.04
C LEU A 348 7.36 -13.50 -5.90
N THR A 349 6.30 -12.69 -5.78
CA THR A 349 5.38 -12.74 -4.61
C THR A 349 4.41 -13.91 -4.63
N ALA A 350 4.19 -14.54 -5.78
CA ALA A 350 3.37 -15.75 -5.91
C ALA A 350 4.20 -17.04 -5.92
N ASP A 351 5.51 -16.96 -5.70
CA ASP A 351 6.36 -18.13 -5.58
C ASP A 351 6.12 -18.82 -4.22
N PRO A 352 5.82 -20.14 -4.17
CA PRO A 352 5.55 -20.86 -2.93
C PRO A 352 6.69 -20.76 -1.90
N SER A 353 7.95 -20.77 -2.36
CA SER A 353 9.10 -20.67 -1.45
C SER A 353 9.22 -19.28 -0.84
N PHE A 354 8.84 -18.24 -1.58
CA PHE A 354 8.77 -16.87 -1.09
C PHE A 354 7.67 -16.70 -0.03
N LEU A 355 6.49 -17.27 -0.26
CA LEU A 355 5.38 -17.26 0.69
C LEU A 355 5.73 -18.05 1.96
N GLN A 356 6.36 -19.21 1.80
CA GLN A 356 6.86 -20.00 2.94
C GLN A 356 7.85 -19.17 3.78
N ARG A 357 8.82 -18.52 3.14
CA ARG A 357 9.79 -17.66 3.84
C ARG A 357 9.11 -16.48 4.56
N THR A 358 8.08 -15.90 3.95
CA THR A 358 7.27 -14.85 4.58
C THR A 358 6.59 -15.35 5.86
N ASN A 359 6.04 -16.56 5.84
CA ASN A 359 5.42 -17.18 7.01
C ASN A 359 6.44 -17.47 8.12
N GLU A 360 7.61 -18.04 7.78
CA GLU A 360 8.71 -18.27 8.73
C GLU A 360 9.15 -16.96 9.42
N LEU A 361 9.26 -15.87 8.66
CA LEU A 361 9.60 -14.56 9.20
C LEU A 361 8.47 -14.01 10.09
N ALA A 362 7.21 -14.26 9.73
CA ALA A 362 6.06 -13.87 10.54
C ALA A 362 6.04 -14.60 11.90
N GLU A 363 6.34 -15.90 11.92
CA GLU A 363 6.45 -16.69 13.15
C GLU A 363 7.59 -16.20 14.05
N ARG A 364 8.73 -15.83 13.46
CA ARG A 364 9.85 -15.23 14.19
C ARG A 364 9.45 -13.93 14.89
N PHE A 365 8.76 -13.04 14.20
CA PHE A 365 8.25 -11.82 14.80
C PHE A 365 7.18 -12.10 15.87
N ALA A 366 6.25 -13.02 15.63
CA ALA A 366 5.23 -13.42 16.61
C ALA A 366 5.87 -13.89 17.92
N SER A 367 6.87 -14.78 17.82
CA SER A 367 7.63 -15.26 18.97
C SER A 367 8.37 -14.13 19.70
N GLY A 368 9.02 -13.23 18.94
CA GLY A 368 9.68 -12.05 19.48
C GLY A 368 8.72 -11.13 20.24
N PHE A 369 7.55 -10.87 19.68
CA PHE A 369 6.53 -10.03 20.33
C PHE A 369 5.96 -10.67 21.61
N GLN A 370 5.79 -12.00 21.64
CA GLN A 370 5.39 -12.70 22.87
C GLN A 370 6.39 -12.46 24.01
N HIS A 371 7.69 -12.56 23.72
CA HIS A 371 8.74 -12.27 24.72
C HIS A 371 8.70 -10.79 25.17
N LEU A 372 8.49 -9.86 24.23
CA LEU A 372 8.41 -8.43 24.55
C LEU A 372 7.15 -8.08 25.36
N MET A 373 6.00 -8.67 25.04
CA MET A 373 4.77 -8.51 25.83
C MET A 373 4.92 -9.05 27.26
N ALA A 374 5.57 -10.21 27.41
CA ALA A 374 5.86 -10.75 28.74
C ALA A 374 6.83 -9.86 29.57
N ARG A 375 7.76 -9.18 28.88
CA ARG A 375 8.73 -8.28 29.51
C ARG A 375 8.16 -6.89 29.82
N TYR A 376 7.24 -6.39 28.99
CA TYR A 376 6.64 -5.06 29.08
C TYR A 376 5.10 -5.10 29.02
N PRO A 377 4.43 -5.83 29.95
CA PRO A 377 2.99 -6.12 29.86
C PRO A 377 2.10 -4.86 29.92
N ASP A 378 2.56 -3.79 30.59
CA ASP A 378 1.84 -2.53 30.72
C ASP A 378 2.13 -1.55 29.56
N THR A 379 3.05 -1.91 28.64
CA THR A 379 3.48 -1.04 27.54
C THR A 379 3.09 -1.62 26.20
N LEU A 380 3.42 -2.87 25.90
CA LEU A 380 2.95 -3.59 24.72
C LEU A 380 1.82 -4.55 25.15
N VAL A 381 0.57 -4.11 25.00
CA VAL A 381 -0.60 -4.80 25.57
C VAL A 381 -1.19 -5.86 24.65
N GLY A 382 -0.73 -5.94 23.41
CA GLY A 382 -1.19 -6.95 22.46
C GLY A 382 -0.59 -6.78 21.08
N THR A 383 -0.93 -7.74 20.21
CA THR A 383 -0.59 -7.70 18.79
C THR A 383 -1.80 -8.16 17.96
N ARG A 384 -1.95 -7.57 16.77
CA ARG A 384 -2.81 -8.07 15.70
C ARG A 384 -1.88 -8.47 14.57
N GLN A 385 -1.96 -9.72 14.12
CA GLN A 385 -1.00 -10.21 13.14
C GLN A 385 -1.64 -11.20 12.17
N LEU A 386 -1.44 -10.95 10.88
CA LEU A 386 -1.70 -11.90 9.80
C LEU A 386 -0.50 -11.88 8.86
N GLY A 387 0.33 -12.93 8.91
CA GLY A 387 1.63 -12.93 8.26
C GLY A 387 2.50 -11.76 8.76
N LEU A 388 2.97 -10.93 7.83
CA LEU A 388 3.76 -9.72 8.13
C LEU A 388 2.94 -8.43 8.06
N MET A 389 1.64 -8.51 8.11
CA MET A 389 0.73 -7.40 8.38
C MET A 389 0.46 -7.35 9.87
N ILE A 390 1.12 -6.42 10.58
CA ILE A 390 1.23 -6.46 12.05
C ILE A 390 0.84 -5.10 12.64
N GLY A 391 -0.07 -5.13 13.63
CA GLY A 391 -0.39 -4.03 14.51
C GLY A 391 0.13 -4.30 15.92
N LEU A 392 1.01 -3.46 16.45
CA LEU A 392 1.46 -3.51 17.84
C LEU A 392 0.58 -2.59 18.68
N LEU A 393 -0.08 -3.15 19.70
CA LEU A 393 -1.09 -2.45 20.50
C LEU A 393 -0.51 -1.87 21.79
N PHE A 394 -0.79 -0.60 22.03
CA PHE A 394 -0.40 0.16 23.21
C PHE A 394 -1.63 0.58 24.01
N PRO A 395 -1.44 0.94 25.32
CA PRO A 395 -2.56 1.22 26.21
C PRO A 395 -3.41 2.45 25.86
N ASP A 396 -2.82 3.48 25.28
CA ASP A 396 -3.51 4.74 24.95
C ASP A 396 -2.97 5.39 23.65
N GLU A 397 -3.71 6.39 23.15
CA GLU A 397 -3.46 7.04 21.85
C GLU A 397 -2.14 7.85 21.80
N THR A 398 -1.56 8.21 22.94
CA THR A 398 -0.28 8.92 22.96
C THR A 398 0.91 7.98 22.72
N CYS A 399 0.70 6.70 22.94
CA CYS A 399 1.75 5.69 22.91
C CYS A 399 2.24 5.36 21.51
N GLY A 400 1.34 5.29 20.52
CA GLY A 400 1.74 4.98 19.13
C GLY A 400 2.62 6.07 18.52
N PRO A 401 2.25 7.36 18.57
CA PRO A 401 3.12 8.46 18.14
C PRO A 401 4.48 8.47 18.86
N LEU A 402 4.48 8.25 20.20
CA LEU A 402 5.71 8.16 20.97
C LEU A 402 6.58 6.97 20.51
N MET A 403 5.98 5.79 20.31
CA MET A 403 6.72 4.61 19.81
C MET A 403 7.27 4.81 18.41
N THR A 404 6.56 5.50 17.53
CA THR A 404 7.06 5.92 16.20
C THR A 404 8.37 6.71 16.36
N LYS A 405 8.40 7.69 17.28
CA LYS A 405 9.59 8.50 17.56
C LYS A 405 10.72 7.67 18.15
N LEU A 406 10.44 6.85 19.19
CA LEU A 406 11.46 6.04 19.84
C LEU A 406 12.09 5.02 18.89
N LEU A 407 11.28 4.35 18.05
CA LEU A 407 11.81 3.44 17.04
C LEU A 407 12.64 4.16 15.98
N TYR A 408 12.24 5.36 15.56
CA TYR A 408 13.05 6.18 14.66
C TYR A 408 14.42 6.51 15.26
N GLU A 409 14.50 6.77 16.56
CA GLU A 409 15.77 6.97 17.29
C GLU A 409 16.62 5.70 17.30
N GLU A 410 15.99 4.55 17.49
CA GLU A 410 16.64 3.23 17.49
C GLU A 410 16.96 2.67 16.08
N GLY A 411 16.71 3.44 15.04
CA GLY A 411 17.06 3.08 13.66
C GLY A 411 16.01 2.23 12.93
N VAL A 412 14.75 2.27 13.36
CA VAL A 412 13.62 1.59 12.71
C VAL A 412 12.53 2.59 12.36
N LEU A 413 12.05 2.56 11.12
CA LEU A 413 10.90 3.36 10.69
C LEU A 413 9.63 2.51 10.74
N ALA A 414 8.75 2.82 11.67
CA ALA A 414 7.37 2.32 11.73
C ALA A 414 6.46 3.48 12.15
N ILE A 415 5.21 3.46 11.73
CA ILE A 415 4.30 4.62 11.91
C ILE A 415 3.00 4.13 12.56
N TYR A 416 2.45 4.91 13.49
CA TYR A 416 1.16 4.62 14.10
C TYR A 416 0.01 4.63 13.09
N ALA A 417 -1.08 3.93 13.39
CA ALA A 417 -2.28 3.92 12.55
C ALA A 417 -3.08 5.23 12.76
N ASN A 418 -3.44 5.89 11.66
CA ASN A 418 -4.08 7.21 11.75
C ASN A 418 -5.43 7.19 12.47
N ASN A 419 -6.22 6.13 12.27
CA ASN A 419 -7.57 6.00 12.81
C ASN A 419 -7.65 5.17 14.12
N ASP A 420 -6.50 4.62 14.58
CA ASP A 420 -6.33 4.05 15.93
C ASP A 420 -4.89 4.29 16.39
N GLN A 421 -4.62 5.47 16.96
CA GLN A 421 -3.28 5.88 17.37
C GLN A 421 -2.67 5.03 18.51
N ARG A 422 -3.45 4.13 19.10
CA ARG A 422 -2.93 3.12 20.05
C ARG A 422 -2.16 2.01 19.33
N VAL A 423 -2.19 1.96 18.00
CA VAL A 423 -1.59 0.89 17.22
C VAL A 423 -0.46 1.41 16.36
N LEU A 424 0.69 0.76 16.43
CA LEU A 424 1.79 0.97 15.49
C LEU A 424 1.65 -0.01 14.32
N GLN A 425 1.61 0.51 13.10
CA GLN A 425 1.70 -0.29 11.88
C GLN A 425 3.14 -0.78 11.72
N PHE A 426 3.32 -2.08 11.84
CA PHE A 426 4.63 -2.72 11.71
C PHE A 426 4.61 -3.64 10.50
N LEU A 427 5.19 -3.16 9.40
CA LEU A 427 5.17 -3.77 8.07
C LEU A 427 6.61 -4.03 7.59
N PRO A 428 7.33 -5.02 8.15
CA PRO A 428 8.69 -5.29 7.72
C PRO A 428 8.72 -5.73 6.26
N PRO A 429 9.77 -5.41 5.48
CA PRO A 429 9.94 -5.93 4.12
C PRO A 429 9.94 -7.46 4.12
N LEU A 430 9.25 -8.07 3.14
CA LEU A 430 9.12 -9.53 3.04
C LEU A 430 10.46 -10.23 2.74
N ILE A 431 11.44 -9.46 2.27
CA ILE A 431 12.80 -9.94 1.96
C ILE A 431 13.76 -9.85 3.15
N MET A 432 13.29 -9.43 4.34
CA MET A 432 14.11 -9.28 5.53
C MET A 432 14.76 -10.61 5.92
N ASN A 433 16.07 -10.60 6.18
CA ASN A 433 16.77 -11.77 6.69
C ASN A 433 16.68 -11.87 8.22
N ASP A 434 17.13 -13.00 8.77
CA ASP A 434 17.01 -13.29 10.20
C ASP A 434 17.80 -12.31 11.07
N LEU A 435 18.99 -11.90 10.65
CA LEU A 435 19.80 -10.93 11.38
C LEU A 435 19.15 -9.53 11.41
N GLU A 436 18.50 -9.14 10.31
CA GLU A 436 17.76 -7.88 10.24
C GLU A 436 16.51 -7.92 11.13
N ALA A 437 15.82 -9.06 11.18
CA ALA A 437 14.68 -9.25 12.07
C ALA A 437 15.11 -9.20 13.55
N GLU A 438 16.22 -9.85 13.92
CA GLU A 438 16.80 -9.78 15.27
C GLU A 438 17.19 -8.36 15.66
N LYS A 439 17.84 -7.60 14.78
CA LYS A 439 18.17 -6.19 15.00
C LYS A 439 16.93 -5.33 15.20
N THR A 440 15.87 -5.61 14.44
CA THR A 440 14.60 -4.89 14.51
C THR A 440 13.89 -5.17 15.84
N LEU A 441 13.85 -6.44 16.29
CA LEU A 441 13.31 -6.83 17.60
C LEU A 441 14.12 -6.22 18.75
N ALA A 442 15.45 -6.18 18.65
CA ALA A 442 16.31 -5.55 19.63
C ALA A 442 16.09 -4.02 19.72
N ALA A 443 15.86 -3.35 18.59
CA ALA A 443 15.50 -1.94 18.56
C ALA A 443 14.14 -1.69 19.23
N LEU A 444 13.16 -2.55 18.96
CA LEU A 444 11.84 -2.50 19.61
C LEU A 444 11.95 -2.73 21.13
N ASP A 445 12.79 -3.67 21.59
CA ASP A 445 13.04 -3.90 23.03
C ASP A 445 13.58 -2.62 23.71
N ARG A 446 14.56 -1.94 23.13
CA ARG A 446 15.11 -0.69 23.66
C ARG A 446 14.08 0.45 23.66
N ALA A 447 13.28 0.57 22.60
CA ALA A 447 12.21 1.55 22.51
C ALA A 447 11.12 1.32 23.59
N LEU A 448 10.69 0.05 23.78
CA LEU A 448 9.73 -0.34 24.81
C LEU A 448 10.28 -0.08 26.22
N ALA A 449 11.56 -0.38 26.48
CA ALA A 449 12.20 -0.09 27.76
C ALA A 449 12.19 1.42 28.07
N THR A 450 12.39 2.26 27.07
CA THR A 450 12.35 3.72 27.21
C THR A 450 10.91 4.21 27.46
N GLN A 451 9.94 3.72 26.68
CA GLN A 451 8.53 4.09 26.87
C GLN A 451 8.01 3.66 28.25
N SER A 452 8.35 2.46 28.71
CA SER A 452 7.97 1.95 30.04
C SER A 452 8.49 2.84 31.17
N ARG A 453 9.74 3.30 31.08
CA ARG A 453 10.30 4.25 32.06
C ARG A 453 9.58 5.59 32.06
N LEU A 454 9.26 6.14 30.89
CA LEU A 454 8.54 7.41 30.77
C LEU A 454 7.12 7.32 31.33
N ARG A 455 6.45 6.18 31.21
CA ARG A 455 5.12 5.95 31.82
C ARG A 455 5.21 5.83 33.34
N GLY A 456 6.18 5.12 33.85
CA GLY A 456 6.43 5.04 35.30
C GLY A 456 6.61 6.42 35.95
N TRP A 457 7.24 7.36 35.23
CA TRP A 457 7.42 8.74 35.69
C TRP A 457 6.10 9.54 35.76
N ARG A 458 5.16 9.32 34.81
CA ARG A 458 3.82 9.97 34.76
C ARG A 458 2.87 9.45 35.86
N ILE A 459 3.08 8.25 36.39
CA ILE A 459 2.24 7.68 37.46
C ILE A 459 2.67 8.17 38.85
N ILE A 460 3.91 8.65 38.98
CA ILE A 460 4.49 9.07 40.27
C ILE A 460 4.41 10.59 40.45
N HIS A 461 4.13 11.37 39.44
CA HIS A 461 3.98 12.82 39.42
C HIS A 461 2.69 13.27 38.70
#